data_315498f7df7458f81cd93e90292ff994
#
_entry.id   315498f7df7458f81cd93e90292ff994
#
_cell.length_a   1.000
_cell.length_b   1.000
_cell.length_c   1.000
_cell.angle_alpha   90.00
_cell.angle_beta   90.00
_cell.angle_gamma   90.00
#
_symmetry.space_group_name_H-M   'P 1'
#
loop_
_entity.id
_entity.type
_entity.pdbx_description
1 polymer ?
#
loop_
_entity_poly.entity_id
_entity_poly.type
_entity_poly.pdbx_seq_one_letter_code
_entity_poly.pdbx_strand_id
1 'polypeptide(L)'
;QFYTFGFFDNMPKLNTNNPAVRKYFIDICANWVENYHIDGLRLDVANEVSHRFCKEFRARLKEINPDIYILGEIWHNALPWLRGDEFDAVMNYPLGESIKDFWIDKSQTNQDFEYTINRCYTNYMQQTNDVLFNLLDSHDTKRLRSDTKNLDQYFAQLAVLFAMPGSPCIYYGTEI
;
A
#
# COMPACT_ATOMS: atom_id res chain seq x y z
N GLN A 1 -22.80 -21.29 -3.24
CA GLN A 1 -22.36 -20.03 -3.86
C GLN A 1 -21.37 -19.37 -2.88
N PHE A 2 -20.22 -18.93 -3.35
CA PHE A 2 -19.20 -18.24 -2.58
C PHE A 2 -18.80 -16.93 -3.28
N TYR A 3 -18.26 -16.00 -2.53
CA TYR A 3 -17.66 -14.79 -3.09
C TYR A 3 -16.21 -15.06 -3.48
N THR A 4 -15.70 -14.31 -4.44
CA THR A 4 -14.33 -14.38 -4.91
C THR A 4 -13.63 -13.03 -4.77
N PHE A 5 -12.30 -13.04 -4.70
CA PHE A 5 -11.50 -11.81 -4.79
C PHE A 5 -11.51 -11.29 -6.23
N GLY A 6 -11.78 -10.00 -6.38
CA GLY A 6 -11.99 -9.39 -7.68
C GLY A 6 -13.11 -10.12 -8.42
N PHE A 7 -12.80 -10.55 -9.62
CA PHE A 7 -13.74 -11.30 -10.49
C PHE A 7 -13.18 -12.67 -10.88
N PHE A 8 -12.25 -13.22 -10.07
CA PHE A 8 -11.57 -14.48 -10.37
C PHE A 8 -12.27 -15.65 -9.69
N ASP A 9 -12.96 -16.48 -10.46
CA ASP A 9 -13.73 -17.63 -9.96
C ASP A 9 -12.92 -18.66 -9.17
N ASN A 10 -11.60 -18.70 -9.38
CA ASN A 10 -10.67 -19.60 -8.70
C ASN A 10 -10.04 -19.04 -7.42
N MET A 11 -10.44 -17.85 -6.98
CA MET A 11 -9.93 -17.20 -5.76
C MET A 11 -11.05 -17.02 -4.72
N PRO A 12 -11.48 -18.09 -4.04
CA PRO A 12 -12.57 -18.02 -3.06
C PRO A 12 -12.20 -17.13 -1.87
N LYS A 13 -13.13 -16.27 -1.49
CA LYS A 13 -12.97 -15.28 -0.42
C LYS A 13 -13.61 -15.75 0.87
N LEU A 14 -12.86 -15.72 1.95
CA LEU A 14 -13.39 -16.01 3.27
C LEU A 14 -14.32 -14.89 3.74
N ASN A 15 -15.34 -15.26 4.49
CA ASN A 15 -16.24 -14.28 5.08
C ASN A 15 -15.60 -13.62 6.30
N THR A 16 -14.87 -12.53 6.08
CA THR A 16 -14.22 -11.74 7.14
C THR A 16 -15.21 -10.98 8.04
N ASN A 17 -16.53 -11.02 7.75
CA ASN A 17 -17.57 -10.58 8.67
C ASN A 17 -17.97 -11.67 9.70
N ASN A 18 -17.58 -12.93 9.49
CA ASN A 18 -17.82 -14.00 10.44
C ASN A 18 -16.89 -13.85 11.67
N PRO A 19 -17.43 -13.80 12.91
CA PRO A 19 -16.62 -13.60 14.11
C PRO A 19 -15.55 -14.68 14.33
N ALA A 20 -15.85 -15.94 14.01
CA ALA A 20 -14.89 -17.03 14.15
C ALA A 20 -13.73 -16.90 13.16
N VAL A 21 -14.01 -16.49 11.93
CA VAL A 21 -12.98 -16.23 10.91
C VAL A 21 -12.10 -15.06 11.33
N ARG A 22 -12.69 -13.94 11.79
CA ARG A 22 -11.92 -12.80 12.30
C ARG A 22 -11.01 -13.20 13.45
N LYS A 23 -11.58 -13.82 14.47
CA LYS A 23 -10.82 -14.26 15.64
C LYS A 23 -9.65 -15.15 15.24
N TYR A 24 -9.87 -16.13 14.38
CA TYR A 24 -8.83 -17.06 13.94
C TYR A 24 -7.62 -16.37 13.29
N PHE A 25 -7.87 -15.48 12.34
CA PHE A 25 -6.78 -14.78 11.64
C PHE A 25 -6.11 -13.70 12.49
N ILE A 26 -6.88 -13.00 13.33
CA ILE A 26 -6.33 -12.03 14.27
C ILE A 26 -5.44 -12.72 15.30
N ASP A 27 -5.83 -13.87 15.83
CA ASP A 27 -5.02 -14.65 16.79
C ASP A 27 -3.71 -15.13 16.17
N ILE A 28 -3.73 -15.57 14.90
CA ILE A 28 -2.51 -15.96 14.18
C ILE A 28 -1.55 -14.78 14.06
N CYS A 29 -2.04 -13.63 13.60
CA CYS A 29 -1.20 -12.45 13.42
C CYS A 29 -0.71 -11.89 14.77
N ALA A 30 -1.54 -11.92 15.81
CA ALA A 30 -1.17 -11.58 17.17
C ALA A 30 -0.01 -12.46 17.67
N ASN A 31 -0.11 -13.78 17.44
CA ASN A 31 0.96 -14.72 17.78
C ASN A 31 2.28 -14.40 17.05
N TRP A 32 2.23 -13.96 15.79
CA TRP A 32 3.43 -13.54 15.08
C TRP A 32 4.07 -12.30 15.70
N VAL A 33 3.27 -11.32 16.11
CA VAL A 33 3.78 -10.13 16.79
C VAL A 33 4.37 -10.47 18.15
N GLU A 34 3.66 -11.28 18.96
CA GLU A 34 4.07 -11.64 20.32
C GLU A 34 5.34 -12.52 20.34
N ASN A 35 5.43 -13.53 19.47
CA ASN A 35 6.46 -14.56 19.55
C ASN A 35 7.60 -14.38 18.55
N TYR A 36 7.37 -13.75 17.42
CA TYR A 36 8.40 -13.53 16.39
C TYR A 36 8.82 -12.06 16.28
N HIS A 37 8.17 -11.16 17.04
CA HIS A 37 8.51 -9.73 17.12
C HIS A 37 8.58 -9.06 15.75
N ILE A 38 7.62 -9.40 14.87
CA ILE A 38 7.54 -8.75 13.57
C ILE A 38 7.14 -7.28 13.72
N ASP A 39 7.68 -6.41 12.85
CA ASP A 39 7.48 -4.96 12.92
C ASP A 39 6.27 -4.47 12.13
N GLY A 40 5.73 -5.30 11.24
CA GLY A 40 4.56 -4.92 10.45
C GLY A 40 3.94 -6.07 9.67
N LEU A 41 2.77 -5.78 9.10
CA LEU A 41 2.03 -6.71 8.24
C LEU A 41 1.46 -5.95 7.02
N ARG A 42 1.60 -6.56 5.85
CA ARG A 42 0.94 -6.10 4.63
C ARG A 42 -0.26 -7.00 4.35
N LEU A 43 -1.44 -6.40 4.26
CA LEU A 43 -2.67 -7.10 3.90
C LEU A 43 -2.86 -7.00 2.39
N ASP A 44 -2.91 -8.18 1.76
CA ASP A 44 -3.16 -8.35 0.33
C ASP A 44 -4.63 -8.05 0.00
N VAL A 45 -4.89 -7.40 -1.14
CA VAL A 45 -6.24 -7.03 -1.61
C VAL A 45 -7.10 -6.42 -0.47
N ALA A 46 -6.51 -5.52 0.29
CA ALA A 46 -7.07 -5.04 1.56
C ALA A 46 -8.43 -4.33 1.41
N ASN A 47 -8.72 -3.77 0.23
CA ASN A 47 -10.01 -3.15 -0.08
C ASN A 47 -11.17 -4.16 -0.15
N GLU A 48 -10.89 -5.45 -0.24
CA GLU A 48 -11.91 -6.51 -0.25
C GLU A 48 -12.05 -7.24 1.10
N VAL A 49 -11.26 -6.86 2.09
CA VAL A 49 -11.40 -7.31 3.48
C VAL A 49 -12.42 -6.42 4.21
N SER A 50 -13.23 -6.99 5.10
CA SER A 50 -14.24 -6.18 5.79
C SER A 50 -13.61 -5.13 6.71
N HIS A 51 -14.14 -3.92 6.71
CA HIS A 51 -13.72 -2.84 7.62
C HIS A 51 -13.74 -3.28 9.09
N ARG A 52 -14.73 -4.09 9.47
CA ARG A 52 -14.81 -4.61 10.83
C ARG A 52 -13.61 -5.50 11.19
N PHE A 53 -13.18 -6.36 10.26
CA PHE A 53 -11.95 -7.14 10.46
C PHE A 53 -10.75 -6.21 10.63
N CYS A 54 -10.57 -5.24 9.74
CA CYS A 54 -9.43 -4.32 9.78
C CYS A 54 -9.35 -3.55 11.11
N LYS A 55 -10.49 -3.09 11.63
CA LYS A 55 -10.56 -2.38 12.92
C LYS A 55 -10.21 -3.28 14.11
N GLU A 56 -10.81 -4.48 14.19
CA GLU A 56 -10.51 -5.45 15.25
C GLU A 56 -9.05 -5.93 15.16
N PHE A 57 -8.54 -6.14 13.96
CA PHE A 57 -7.15 -6.50 13.66
C PHE A 57 -6.18 -5.41 14.17
N ARG A 58 -6.40 -4.15 13.77
CA ARG A 58 -5.59 -3.03 14.26
C ARG A 58 -5.63 -2.93 15.79
N ALA A 59 -6.82 -2.94 16.38
CA ALA A 59 -6.97 -2.80 17.82
C ALA A 59 -6.14 -3.86 18.56
N ARG A 60 -6.25 -5.14 18.15
CA ARG A 60 -5.52 -6.22 18.80
C ARG A 60 -4.00 -6.13 18.61
N LEU A 61 -3.53 -5.81 17.42
CA LEU A 61 -2.09 -5.74 17.16
C LEU A 61 -1.43 -4.54 17.82
N LYS A 62 -2.09 -3.38 17.82
CA LYS A 62 -1.60 -2.17 18.52
C LYS A 62 -1.63 -2.30 20.04
N GLU A 63 -2.47 -3.16 20.60
CA GLU A 63 -2.45 -3.51 22.02
C GLU A 63 -1.17 -4.28 22.39
N ILE A 64 -0.66 -5.15 21.49
CA ILE A 64 0.56 -5.92 21.70
C ILE A 64 1.80 -5.04 21.43
N ASN A 65 1.82 -4.39 20.29
CA ASN A 65 2.90 -3.49 19.86
C ASN A 65 2.30 -2.22 19.28
N PRO A 66 2.32 -1.08 20.03
CA PRO A 66 1.79 0.19 19.54
C PRO A 66 2.45 0.71 18.25
N ASP A 67 3.71 0.33 18.02
CA ASP A 67 4.52 0.77 16.90
C ASP A 67 4.40 -0.14 15.66
N ILE A 68 3.64 -1.26 15.76
CA ILE A 68 3.49 -2.16 14.61
C ILE A 68 2.94 -1.44 13.39
N TYR A 69 3.56 -1.65 12.23
CA TYR A 69 3.16 -1.02 10.98
C TYR A 69 2.12 -1.88 10.24
N ILE A 70 0.93 -1.33 10.02
CA ILE A 70 -0.17 -2.03 9.34
C ILE A 70 -0.40 -1.40 7.97
N LEU A 71 0.01 -2.12 6.94
CA LEU A 71 0.00 -1.70 5.54
C LEU A 71 -1.12 -2.40 4.76
N GLY A 72 -1.94 -1.66 4.05
CA GLY A 72 -2.94 -2.21 3.13
C GLY A 72 -2.49 -2.13 1.67
N GLU A 73 -2.74 -3.18 0.89
CA GLU A 73 -2.66 -3.07 -0.55
C GLU A 73 -3.99 -2.56 -1.09
N ILE A 74 -4.00 -1.29 -1.52
CA ILE A 74 -5.15 -0.63 -2.14
C ILE A 74 -4.64 0.23 -3.28
N TRP A 75 -5.08 -0.05 -4.50
CA TRP A 75 -4.58 0.59 -5.72
C TRP A 75 -5.22 1.95 -6.03
N HIS A 76 -6.33 2.24 -5.41
CA HIS A 76 -7.12 3.47 -5.63
C HIS A 76 -7.10 4.36 -4.38
N ASN A 77 -7.93 5.40 -4.36
CA ASN A 77 -8.09 6.25 -3.18
C ASN A 77 -8.49 5.43 -1.95
N ALA A 78 -7.62 5.40 -0.96
CA ALA A 78 -7.73 4.58 0.24
C ALA A 78 -8.26 5.35 1.47
N LEU A 79 -8.79 6.57 1.30
CA LEU A 79 -9.30 7.39 2.40
C LEU A 79 -10.26 6.65 3.37
N PRO A 80 -11.17 5.76 2.92
CA PRO A 80 -12.04 5.01 3.83
C PRO A 80 -11.29 4.18 4.87
N TRP A 81 -10.08 3.68 4.56
CA TRP A 81 -9.26 2.81 5.40
C TRP A 81 -8.18 3.55 6.20
N LEU A 82 -7.96 4.85 5.91
CA LEU A 82 -6.88 5.67 6.48
C LEU A 82 -7.39 6.73 7.48
N ARG A 83 -8.49 6.40 8.18
CA ARG A 83 -9.11 7.31 9.17
C ARG A 83 -8.54 7.17 10.58
N GLY A 84 -7.48 6.37 10.75
CA GLY A 84 -6.79 6.14 12.02
C GLY A 84 -7.24 4.90 12.78
N ASP A 85 -8.25 4.17 12.31
CA ASP A 85 -8.82 3.01 12.98
C ASP A 85 -8.64 1.68 12.21
N GLU A 86 -7.96 1.71 11.04
CA GLU A 86 -7.70 0.51 10.24
C GLU A 86 -6.21 0.40 9.86
N PHE A 87 -5.74 1.00 8.76
CA PHE A 87 -4.33 0.94 8.36
C PHE A 87 -3.56 2.19 8.79
N ASP A 88 -2.25 2.03 9.00
CA ASP A 88 -1.34 3.17 9.17
C ASP A 88 -1.07 3.81 7.81
N ALA A 89 -0.93 2.97 6.77
CA ALA A 89 -0.65 3.39 5.41
C ALA A 89 -1.16 2.38 4.38
N VAL A 90 -1.07 2.76 3.13
CA VAL A 90 -1.27 1.89 1.97
C VAL A 90 -0.08 1.97 1.03
N MET A 91 0.07 0.96 0.17
CA MET A 91 0.99 1.01 -0.97
C MET A 91 0.55 2.15 -1.89
N ASN A 92 1.43 3.16 -2.06
CA ASN A 92 1.09 4.40 -2.74
C ASN A 92 1.23 4.27 -4.26
N TYR A 93 0.43 3.37 -4.85
CA TYR A 93 0.39 3.18 -6.31
C TYR A 93 0.07 4.48 -7.08
N PRO A 94 -0.84 5.36 -6.60
CA PRO A 94 -1.11 6.61 -7.31
C PRO A 94 0.12 7.51 -7.52
N LEU A 95 1.05 7.55 -6.55
CA LEU A 95 2.31 8.26 -6.71
C LEU A 95 3.19 7.61 -7.78
N GLY A 96 3.37 6.30 -7.70
CA GLY A 96 4.17 5.55 -8.66
C GLY A 96 3.65 5.68 -10.09
N GLU A 97 2.34 5.60 -10.27
CA GLU A 97 1.66 5.80 -11.55
C GLU A 97 1.89 7.23 -12.08
N SER A 98 1.70 8.25 -11.25
CA SER A 98 1.93 9.64 -11.64
C SER A 98 3.35 9.89 -12.12
N ILE A 99 4.34 9.30 -11.44
CA ILE A 99 5.74 9.40 -11.83
C ILE A 99 5.98 8.72 -13.19
N LYS A 100 5.43 7.52 -13.40
CA LYS A 100 5.56 6.79 -14.67
C LYS A 100 4.85 7.49 -15.82
N ASP A 101 3.63 7.98 -15.61
CA ASP A 101 2.86 8.73 -16.60
C ASP A 101 3.63 9.96 -17.13
N PHE A 102 4.38 10.63 -16.24
CA PHE A 102 5.18 11.79 -16.62
C PHE A 102 6.44 11.41 -17.39
N TRP A 103 7.24 10.45 -16.90
CA TRP A 103 8.56 10.13 -17.50
C TRP A 103 8.51 9.08 -18.60
N ILE A 104 7.63 8.09 -18.49
CA ILE A 104 7.58 6.94 -19.41
C ILE A 104 6.53 7.18 -20.49
N ASP A 105 5.28 7.37 -20.09
CA ASP A 105 4.16 7.48 -21.03
C ASP A 105 4.06 8.87 -21.64
N LYS A 106 4.68 9.88 -20.98
CA LYS A 106 4.64 11.29 -21.40
C LYS A 106 3.23 11.82 -21.65
N SER A 107 2.29 11.29 -20.89
CA SER A 107 0.87 11.63 -20.98
C SER A 107 0.52 12.89 -20.17
N GLN A 108 1.45 13.42 -19.37
CA GLN A 108 1.26 14.55 -18.48
C GLN A 108 2.18 15.73 -18.87
N THR A 109 1.65 16.94 -18.79
CA THR A 109 2.45 18.17 -18.76
C THR A 109 3.08 18.36 -17.37
N ASN A 110 4.00 19.33 -17.24
CA ASN A 110 4.57 19.67 -15.92
C ASN A 110 3.48 20.10 -14.93
N GLN A 111 2.45 20.82 -15.39
CA GLN A 111 1.33 21.26 -14.55
C GLN A 111 0.45 20.07 -14.11
N ASP A 112 0.19 19.13 -15.02
CA ASP A 112 -0.57 17.92 -14.71
C ASP A 112 0.17 17.08 -13.67
N PHE A 113 1.48 16.92 -13.83
CA PHE A 113 2.32 16.18 -12.89
C PHE A 113 2.31 16.84 -11.49
N GLU A 114 2.54 18.16 -11.41
CA GLU A 114 2.47 18.91 -10.17
C GLU A 114 1.10 18.73 -9.48
N TYR A 115 0.02 18.87 -10.25
CA TYR A 115 -1.34 18.67 -9.74
C TYR A 115 -1.55 17.26 -9.20
N THR A 116 -1.10 16.24 -9.93
CA THR A 116 -1.30 14.84 -9.56
C THR A 116 -0.50 14.48 -8.32
N ILE A 117 0.75 14.93 -8.21
CA ILE A 117 1.58 14.75 -7.01
C ILE A 117 0.93 15.42 -5.79
N ASN A 118 0.52 16.68 -5.92
CA ASN A 118 -0.17 17.38 -4.84
C ASN A 118 -1.44 16.65 -4.40
N ARG A 119 -2.20 16.12 -5.35
CA ARG A 119 -3.41 15.35 -5.07
C ARG A 119 -3.13 14.07 -4.28
N CYS A 120 -2.01 13.39 -4.51
CA CYS A 120 -1.62 12.19 -3.76
C CYS A 120 -1.50 12.49 -2.25
N TYR A 121 -1.06 13.70 -1.88
CA TYR A 121 -0.79 14.08 -0.49
C TYR A 121 -1.88 14.96 0.15
N THR A 122 -2.81 15.51 -0.62
CA THR A 122 -3.93 16.28 -0.07
C THR A 122 -5.14 15.44 0.31
N ASN A 123 -5.17 14.17 -0.12
CA ASN A 123 -6.28 13.25 0.16
C ASN A 123 -6.25 12.66 1.56
N TYR A 124 -5.10 12.64 2.24
CA TYR A 124 -4.90 11.96 3.51
C TYR A 124 -4.40 12.94 4.58
N MET A 125 -4.53 12.52 5.84
CA MET A 125 -3.95 13.27 6.96
C MET A 125 -2.43 13.25 6.89
N GLN A 126 -1.78 14.29 7.44
CA GLN A 126 -0.32 14.43 7.42
C GLN A 126 0.38 13.19 8.01
N GLN A 127 -0.12 12.68 9.14
CA GLN A 127 0.43 11.51 9.80
C GLN A 127 0.42 10.25 8.92
N THR A 128 -0.59 10.13 8.04
CA THR A 128 -0.65 9.06 7.04
C THR A 128 0.35 9.30 5.92
N ASN A 129 0.43 10.55 5.42
CA ASN A 129 1.37 10.90 4.36
C ASN A 129 2.82 10.64 4.76
N ASP A 130 3.17 10.89 6.03
CA ASP A 130 4.53 10.69 6.56
C ASP A 130 4.97 9.22 6.60
N VAL A 131 4.01 8.29 6.49
CA VAL A 131 4.27 6.85 6.55
C VAL A 131 3.74 6.07 5.34
N LEU A 132 3.24 6.74 4.29
CA LEU A 132 2.81 6.07 3.06
C LEU A 132 3.94 5.21 2.49
N PHE A 133 3.60 4.03 1.99
CA PHE A 133 4.56 3.11 1.38
C PHE A 133 4.73 3.45 -0.10
N ASN A 134 5.71 4.31 -0.41
CA ASN A 134 5.97 4.79 -1.75
C ASN A 134 6.78 3.79 -2.58
N LEU A 135 6.33 3.48 -3.78
CA LEU A 135 6.97 2.51 -4.67
C LEU A 135 6.83 2.92 -6.13
N LEU A 136 7.77 2.49 -6.97
CA LEU A 136 7.70 2.66 -8.42
C LEU A 136 7.41 1.36 -9.15
N ASP A 137 7.85 0.24 -8.59
CA ASP A 137 7.55 -1.09 -9.10
C ASP A 137 7.37 -2.12 -7.97
N SER A 138 6.81 -3.27 -8.30
CA SER A 138 6.55 -4.39 -7.38
C SER A 138 6.50 -5.70 -8.17
N HIS A 139 6.17 -6.80 -7.49
CA HIS A 139 5.90 -8.10 -8.13
C HIS A 139 4.63 -8.10 -9.02
N ASP A 140 3.72 -7.14 -8.81
CA ASP A 140 2.47 -7.00 -9.57
C ASP A 140 2.57 -6.01 -10.73
N THR A 141 3.70 -5.32 -10.88
CA THR A 141 3.91 -4.32 -11.93
C THR A 141 5.12 -4.65 -12.79
N LYS A 142 5.21 -4.00 -13.94
CA LYS A 142 6.45 -4.06 -14.71
C LYS A 142 7.59 -3.42 -13.95
N ARG A 143 8.79 -3.93 -14.17
CA ARG A 143 10.01 -3.37 -13.59
C ARG A 143 10.26 -1.98 -14.16
N LEU A 144 10.56 -1.02 -13.28
CA LEU A 144 10.85 0.36 -13.68
C LEU A 144 11.95 0.43 -14.74
N ARG A 145 13.02 -0.37 -14.56
CA ARG A 145 14.16 -0.40 -15.48
C ARG A 145 13.81 -0.94 -16.87
N SER A 146 12.83 -1.84 -16.96
CA SER A 146 12.36 -2.39 -18.23
C SER A 146 11.61 -1.35 -19.07
N ASP A 147 10.87 -0.47 -18.42
CA ASP A 147 10.07 0.56 -19.08
C ASP A 147 10.87 1.88 -19.28
N THR A 148 11.90 2.14 -18.46
CA THR A 148 12.74 3.34 -18.57
C THR A 148 14.08 3.02 -19.21
N LYS A 149 14.25 3.34 -20.51
CA LYS A 149 15.48 3.07 -21.26
C LYS A 149 16.60 4.07 -20.97
N ASN A 150 16.26 5.33 -20.68
CA ASN A 150 17.20 6.40 -20.39
C ASN A 150 17.56 6.40 -18.91
N LEU A 151 18.85 6.29 -18.58
CA LEU A 151 19.34 6.26 -17.19
C LEU A 151 19.08 7.56 -16.43
N ASP A 152 19.18 8.72 -17.08
CA ASP A 152 18.91 10.00 -16.41
C ASP A 152 17.43 10.08 -15.98
N GLN A 153 16.52 9.63 -16.83
CA GLN A 153 15.10 9.54 -16.50
C GLN A 153 14.84 8.51 -15.40
N TYR A 154 15.56 7.39 -15.41
CA TYR A 154 15.48 6.36 -14.38
C TYR A 154 15.86 6.93 -13.01
N PHE A 155 17.02 7.59 -12.93
CA PHE A 155 17.48 8.21 -11.69
C PHE A 155 16.60 9.41 -11.27
N ALA A 156 16.05 10.16 -12.22
CA ALA A 156 15.11 11.24 -11.90
C ALA A 156 13.84 10.69 -11.21
N GLN A 157 13.30 9.58 -11.68
CA GLN A 157 12.14 8.94 -11.04
C GLN A 157 12.44 8.44 -9.62
N LEU A 158 13.62 7.83 -9.42
CA LEU A 158 14.09 7.43 -8.10
C LEU A 158 14.30 8.65 -7.18
N ALA A 159 14.88 9.73 -7.70
CA ALA A 159 15.08 10.96 -6.93
C ALA A 159 13.73 11.54 -6.44
N VAL A 160 12.71 11.53 -7.28
CA VAL A 160 11.36 11.95 -6.86
C VAL A 160 10.80 11.02 -5.78
N LEU A 161 10.93 9.69 -5.96
CA LEU A 161 10.47 8.72 -4.96
C LEU A 161 11.06 9.02 -3.57
N PHE A 162 12.35 9.31 -3.51
CA PHE A 162 13.04 9.60 -2.23
C PHE A 162 12.79 11.03 -1.71
N ALA A 163 12.40 11.95 -2.56
CA ALA A 163 12.12 13.34 -2.16
C ALA A 163 10.69 13.52 -1.61
N MET A 164 9.78 12.60 -1.88
CA MET A 164 8.39 12.71 -1.47
C MET A 164 8.19 12.21 -0.03
N PRO A 165 7.23 12.80 0.73
CA PRO A 165 6.86 12.31 2.06
C PRO A 165 6.45 10.84 2.02
N GLY A 166 6.79 10.10 3.06
CA GLY A 166 6.51 8.66 3.19
C GLY A 166 7.76 7.80 3.25
N SER A 167 7.58 6.50 3.23
CA SER A 167 8.63 5.49 3.28
C SER A 167 8.93 4.99 1.87
N PRO A 168 10.09 5.33 1.26
CA PRO A 168 10.43 4.86 -0.07
C PRO A 168 10.76 3.36 -0.04
N CYS A 169 10.16 2.61 -0.95
CA CYS A 169 10.44 1.19 -1.16
C CYS A 169 11.18 0.99 -2.48
N ILE A 170 12.33 0.34 -2.41
CA ILE A 170 13.06 -0.18 -3.56
C ILE A 170 12.77 -1.67 -3.68
N TYR A 171 12.06 -2.06 -4.72
CA TYR A 171 11.85 -3.46 -5.01
C TYR A 171 13.15 -4.10 -5.49
N TYR A 172 13.47 -5.30 -5.05
CA TYR A 172 14.77 -5.94 -5.29
C TYR A 172 15.19 -5.87 -6.76
N GLY A 173 16.44 -5.52 -7.03
CA GLY A 173 17.01 -5.35 -8.37
C GLY A 173 16.66 -4.00 -9.04
N THR A 174 15.86 -3.13 -8.43
CA THR A 174 15.63 -1.78 -8.93
C THR A 174 16.84 -0.87 -8.69
N GLU A 175 17.73 -1.23 -7.79
CA GLU A 175 18.96 -0.50 -7.47
C GLU A 175 20.10 -0.72 -8.49
N ILE A 176 19.98 -1.68 -9.42
CA ILE A 176 21.03 -2.07 -10.39
C ILE A 176 20.64 -1.88 -11.84
#